data_df3395c9275b9c35997dde55e3a38981
#
_entry.id   df3395c9275b9c35997dde55e3a38981
#
_cell.length_a   1.000
_cell.length_b   1.000
_cell.length_c   1.000
_cell.angle_alpha   90.00
_cell.angle_beta   90.00
_cell.angle_gamma   90.00
#
_symmetry.space_group_name_H-M   'P 1'
#
loop_
_entity.id
_entity.type
_entity.pdbx_description
1 polymer ?
#
loop_
_entity_poly.entity_id
_entity_poly.type
_entity_poly.pdbx_seq_one_letter_code
_entity_poly.pdbx_strand_id
1 'polypeptide(L)'
;MKYPKYEVFRHSNSKKWFALIMDVPKSKLGLQEPGMSDVANFKCDALLIGSLRCEAGFFPAYHMNKDSWITVALDGSVPDDKIKMLLNGSYDATASKPTRKRQ
;
A
#
# COMPACT_ATOMS: atom_id res chain seq x y z
N MET A 1 10.32 18.00 13.45
CA MET A 1 10.81 16.93 13.65
C MET A 1 10.85 16.14 12.50
N LYS A 2 11.32 15.20 12.62
CA LYS A 2 11.33 14.55 11.68
C LYS A 2 11.00 13.30 11.88
N TYR A 3 10.19 12.81 11.21
CA TYR A 3 9.79 11.47 11.37
C TYR A 3 10.57 10.66 10.37
N PRO A 4 10.63 9.35 10.54
CA PRO A 4 11.34 8.52 9.60
C PRO A 4 10.76 8.70 8.22
N LYS A 5 11.57 8.46 7.22
CA LYS A 5 11.13 8.59 5.85
C LYS A 5 10.04 7.61 5.52
N TYR A 6 9.90 6.56 6.29
CA TYR A 6 8.79 5.65 6.08
C TYR A 6 8.54 4.86 7.36
N GLU A 7 7.35 4.29 7.42
CA GLU A 7 6.94 3.44 8.51
C GLU A 7 6.44 2.13 7.98
N VAL A 8 6.81 1.06 8.63
CA VAL A 8 6.39 -0.28 8.25
C VAL A 8 5.40 -0.77 9.30
N PHE A 9 4.28 -1.29 8.84
CA PHE A 9 3.29 -1.91 9.71
C PHE A 9 3.33 -3.41 9.47
N ARG A 10 3.51 -4.17 10.52
CA ARG A 10 3.63 -5.62 10.39
C ARG A 10 2.83 -6.32 11.46
N HIS A 11 2.53 -7.59 11.17
CA HIS A 11 1.82 -8.43 12.11
C HIS A 11 2.70 -8.68 13.32
N SER A 12 2.12 -8.63 14.51
CA SER A 12 2.90 -8.81 15.72
C SER A 12 3.40 -10.25 15.87
N ASN A 13 2.66 -11.21 15.35
CA ASN A 13 3.05 -12.62 15.51
C ASN A 13 4.03 -13.09 14.43
N SER A 14 3.75 -12.81 13.17
CA SER A 14 4.57 -13.33 12.07
C SER A 14 5.63 -12.36 11.61
N LYS A 15 5.49 -11.08 11.98
CA LYS A 15 6.38 -9.99 11.53
C LYS A 15 6.24 -9.69 10.03
N LYS A 16 5.27 -10.26 9.36
CA LYS A 16 5.04 -9.95 7.95
C LYS A 16 4.52 -8.55 7.79
N TRP A 17 5.00 -7.86 6.78
CA TRP A 17 4.58 -6.50 6.50
C TRP A 17 3.21 -6.51 5.83
N PHE A 18 2.34 -5.58 6.21
CA PHE A 18 1.06 -5.43 5.51
C PHE A 18 0.82 -4.00 5.06
N ALA A 19 1.61 -3.06 5.51
CA ALA A 19 1.51 -1.69 5.03
C ALA A 19 2.86 -1.00 5.19
N LEU A 20 3.16 -0.13 4.26
CA LEU A 20 4.40 0.64 4.30
C LEU A 20 4.05 2.06 3.88
N ILE A 21 4.26 3.02 4.77
CA ILE A 21 3.97 4.41 4.49
C ILE A 21 5.27 5.16 4.32
N MET A 22 5.38 5.93 3.25
CA MET A 22 6.61 6.66 2.96
C MET A 22 6.29 7.92 2.17
N ASP A 23 7.23 8.84 2.11
CA ASP A 23 7.11 9.95 1.19
C ASP A 23 8.05 9.70 0.03
N VAL A 24 7.59 10.02 -1.17
CA VAL A 24 8.39 9.81 -2.38
C VAL A 24 8.30 11.05 -3.25
N PRO A 25 9.33 11.31 -4.05
CA PRO A 25 9.24 12.39 -5.03
C PRO A 25 8.12 12.09 -6.01
N LYS A 26 7.32 13.09 -6.31
CA LYS A 26 6.20 12.92 -7.23
C LYS A 26 6.68 12.42 -8.60
N SER A 27 7.88 12.81 -9.00
CA SER A 27 8.44 12.33 -10.27
C SER A 27 8.59 10.81 -10.30
N LYS A 28 8.81 10.19 -9.15
CA LYS A 28 8.95 8.73 -9.09
C LYS A 28 7.61 8.03 -9.26
N LEU A 29 6.52 8.76 -9.13
CA LEU A 29 5.18 8.23 -9.37
C LEU A 29 4.72 8.52 -10.80
N GLY A 30 5.58 9.12 -11.61
CA GLY A 30 5.20 9.49 -12.96
C GLY A 30 4.46 10.81 -13.05
N LEU A 31 4.41 11.57 -11.96
CA LEU A 31 3.75 12.85 -11.94
C LEU A 31 4.75 13.94 -12.34
N GLN A 32 4.26 14.96 -13.01
CA GLN A 32 5.13 16.02 -13.49
C GLN A 32 5.18 17.21 -12.58
N GLU A 33 4.69 17.06 -11.38
CA GLU A 33 4.69 18.12 -10.38
C GLU A 33 5.92 18.02 -9.52
N PRO A 34 6.41 19.14 -9.01
CA PRO A 34 7.53 19.09 -8.06
C PRO A 34 7.04 18.66 -6.70
N GLY A 35 7.97 18.26 -5.85
CA GLY A 35 7.69 17.98 -4.46
C GLY A 35 7.55 16.51 -4.16
N MET A 36 7.12 16.28 -2.94
CA MET A 36 6.99 14.94 -2.39
C MET A 36 5.53 14.60 -2.17
N SER A 37 5.22 13.34 -2.14
CA SER A 37 3.87 12.88 -1.82
C SER A 37 3.95 11.74 -0.82
N ASP A 38 3.07 11.76 0.15
CA ASP A 38 2.95 10.63 1.07
C ASP A 38 2.16 9.54 0.38
N VAL A 39 2.65 8.33 0.46
CA VAL A 39 2.00 7.19 -0.15
C VAL A 39 1.99 6.02 0.81
N ALA A 40 1.08 5.10 0.57
CA ALA A 40 1.03 3.84 1.31
C ALA A 40 1.11 2.70 0.32
N ASN A 41 1.85 1.66 0.67
CA ASN A 41 1.89 0.44 -0.11
C ASN A 41 1.12 -0.62 0.63
N PHE A 42 0.24 -1.31 -0.08
CA PHE A 42 -0.55 -2.40 0.47
C PHE A 42 -0.40 -3.63 -0.40
N LYS A 43 -0.40 -4.79 0.23
CA LYS A 43 -0.40 -6.03 -0.50
C LYS A 43 -1.78 -6.27 -1.11
N CYS A 44 -1.80 -6.72 -2.34
CA CYS A 44 -3.04 -6.85 -3.09
C CYS A 44 -2.95 -8.01 -4.06
N ASP A 45 -4.10 -8.57 -4.37
CA ASP A 45 -4.23 -9.57 -5.41
C ASP A 45 -3.90 -8.94 -6.78
N ALA A 46 -3.24 -9.69 -7.63
CA ALA A 46 -2.79 -9.18 -8.94
C ALA A 46 -3.95 -8.66 -9.80
N LEU A 47 -5.09 -9.33 -9.74
CA LEU A 47 -6.24 -8.88 -10.53
C LEU A 47 -6.76 -7.54 -10.03
N LEU A 48 -6.79 -7.37 -8.72
CA LEU A 48 -7.23 -6.11 -8.14
C LEU A 48 -6.25 -4.99 -8.47
N ILE A 49 -4.96 -5.30 -8.43
CA ILE A 49 -3.93 -4.32 -8.78
C ILE A 49 -4.16 -3.80 -10.19
N GLY A 50 -4.43 -4.70 -11.12
CA GLY A 50 -4.68 -4.30 -12.50
C GLY A 50 -5.82 -3.31 -12.62
N SER A 51 -6.89 -3.55 -11.88
CA SER A 51 -8.03 -2.64 -11.87
C SER A 51 -7.71 -1.32 -11.21
N LEU A 52 -7.05 -1.37 -10.06
CA LEU A 52 -6.78 -0.17 -9.29
C LEU A 52 -5.83 0.78 -10.00
N ARG A 53 -4.90 0.25 -10.77
CA ARG A 53 -3.92 1.10 -11.46
C ARG A 53 -4.57 1.98 -12.52
N CYS A 54 -5.80 1.69 -12.88
CA CYS A 54 -6.54 2.54 -13.79
C CYS A 54 -7.25 3.69 -13.08
N GLU A 55 -7.23 3.71 -11.75
CA GLU A 55 -7.92 4.74 -10.98
C GLU A 55 -6.96 5.82 -10.52
N ALA A 56 -7.46 7.03 -10.37
CA ALA A 56 -6.64 8.14 -9.90
C ALA A 56 -6.14 7.84 -8.48
N GLY A 57 -4.90 8.18 -8.23
CA GLY A 57 -4.30 8.00 -6.91
C GLY A 57 -3.64 6.66 -6.69
N PHE A 58 -3.66 5.79 -7.69
CA PHE A 58 -3.03 4.48 -7.60
C PHE A 58 -1.87 4.37 -8.57
N PHE A 59 -0.77 3.79 -8.12
CA PHE A 59 0.47 3.71 -8.91
C PHE A 59 1.10 2.34 -8.74
N PRO A 60 1.96 1.93 -9.70
CA PRO A 60 2.73 0.71 -9.50
C PRO A 60 3.52 0.78 -8.20
N ALA A 61 3.64 -0.32 -7.51
CA ALA A 61 4.28 -0.32 -6.20
C ALA A 61 5.70 0.22 -6.27
N TYR A 62 5.99 1.16 -5.39
CA TYR A 62 7.28 1.80 -5.31
C TYR A 62 8.13 1.00 -4.33
N HIS A 63 9.24 0.49 -4.78
CA HIS A 63 10.16 -0.31 -3.97
C HIS A 63 9.59 -1.65 -3.49
N MET A 64 8.47 -2.08 -4.06
CA MET A 64 7.85 -3.35 -3.70
C MET A 64 7.56 -4.12 -4.97
N ASN A 65 7.24 -5.39 -4.81
CA ASN A 65 6.89 -6.24 -5.94
C ASN A 65 5.59 -5.73 -6.57
N LYS A 66 5.66 -5.35 -7.83
CA LYS A 66 4.53 -4.70 -8.50
C LYS A 66 3.39 -5.65 -8.81
N ASP A 67 3.63 -6.96 -8.74
CA ASP A 67 2.58 -7.94 -8.98
C ASP A 67 1.79 -8.25 -7.72
N SER A 68 2.29 -7.85 -6.56
CA SER A 68 1.68 -8.19 -5.28
C SER A 68 1.36 -6.99 -4.41
N TRP A 69 1.84 -5.82 -4.78
CA TRP A 69 1.66 -4.61 -3.97
C TRP A 69 1.19 -3.46 -4.84
N ILE A 70 0.53 -2.49 -4.23
CA ILE A 70 0.08 -1.29 -4.93
C ILE A 70 0.44 -0.06 -4.10
N THR A 71 0.79 1.01 -4.75
CA THR A 71 1.08 2.29 -4.10
C THR A 71 -0.14 3.19 -4.22
N VAL A 72 -0.56 3.76 -3.10
CA VAL A 72 -1.75 4.60 -3.01
C VAL A 72 -1.33 5.97 -2.52
N ALA A 73 -1.73 7.01 -3.23
CA ALA A 73 -1.45 8.39 -2.80
C ALA A 73 -2.31 8.76 -1.61
N LEU A 74 -1.71 9.40 -0.62
CA LEU A 74 -2.40 9.83 0.59
C LEU A 74 -2.69 11.33 0.56
N ASP A 75 -2.97 11.85 -0.62
CA ASP A 75 -3.18 13.29 -0.82
C ASP A 75 -4.65 13.66 -0.96
N GLY A 76 -5.54 12.73 -0.67
CA GLY A 76 -6.97 12.96 -0.81
C GLY A 76 -7.56 12.49 -2.12
N SER A 77 -6.73 12.02 -3.06
CA SER A 77 -7.25 11.51 -4.34
C SER A 77 -8.03 10.24 -4.16
N VAL A 78 -7.72 9.46 -3.12
CA VAL A 78 -8.39 8.19 -2.86
C VAL A 78 -9.22 8.36 -1.59
N PRO A 79 -10.52 8.02 -1.62
CA PRO A 79 -11.35 8.17 -0.42
C PRO A 79 -10.84 7.33 0.73
N ASP A 80 -11.04 7.83 1.94
CA ASP A 80 -10.60 7.14 3.15
C ASP A 80 -11.19 5.74 3.26
N ASP A 81 -12.43 5.57 2.88
CA ASP A 81 -13.08 4.25 2.91
C ASP A 81 -12.35 3.25 2.07
N LYS A 82 -11.88 3.69 0.91
CA LYS A 82 -11.16 2.83 -0.01
C LYS A 82 -9.80 2.46 0.58
N ILE A 83 -9.14 3.43 1.19
CA ILE A 83 -7.84 3.19 1.83
C ILE A 83 -8.00 2.18 2.96
N LYS A 84 -9.05 2.34 3.77
CA LYS A 84 -9.30 1.40 4.87
C LYS A 84 -9.59 0.00 4.36
N MET A 85 -10.35 -0.09 3.27
CA MET A 85 -10.64 -1.37 2.66
C MET A 85 -9.36 -2.06 2.21
N LEU A 86 -8.46 -1.30 1.58
CA LEU A 86 -7.20 -1.85 1.10
C LEU A 86 -6.28 -2.24 2.24
N LEU A 87 -6.26 -1.45 3.31
CA LEU A 87 -5.47 -1.78 4.48
C LEU A 87 -5.96 -3.08 5.10
N ASN A 88 -7.28 -3.22 5.27
CA ASN A 88 -7.85 -4.44 5.83
C ASN A 88 -7.59 -5.64 4.94
N GLY A 89 -7.69 -5.46 3.63
CA GLY A 89 -7.42 -6.53 2.69
C GLY A 89 -5.96 -6.97 2.75
N SER A 90 -5.05 -6.01 2.88
CA SER A 90 -3.64 -6.31 2.99
C SER A 90 -3.33 -7.05 4.29
N TYR A 91 -3.94 -6.61 5.37
CA TYR A 91 -3.76 -7.25 6.66
C TYR A 91 -4.19 -8.72 6.57
N ASP A 92 -5.37 -8.95 5.99
CA ASP A 92 -5.90 -10.32 5.85
C ASP A 92 -5.04 -11.17 4.91
N ALA A 93 -4.58 -10.59 3.82
CA ALA A 93 -3.81 -11.32 2.82
C ALA A 93 -2.46 -11.77 3.35
N THR A 94 -1.92 -11.05 4.33
CA THR A 94 -0.61 -11.36 4.89
C THR A 94 -0.67 -12.01 6.26
N ALA A 95 -1.88 -12.16 6.81
CA ALA A 95 -2.02 -12.75 8.13
C ALA A 95 -1.61 -14.22 8.10
N SER A 96 -0.97 -14.66 9.18
CA SER A 96 -0.68 -16.08 9.33
C SER A 96 -1.98 -16.80 9.58
N LYS A 97 -2.28 -17.81 8.76
CA LYS A 97 -3.49 -18.54 8.96
C LYS A 97 -3.31 -19.50 10.06
N PRO A 98 -4.24 -19.55 10.96
CA PRO A 98 -4.26 -20.66 11.87
C PRO A 98 -4.63 -21.82 11.02
N THR A 99 -4.11 -22.77 11.22
CA THR A 99 -4.41 -23.81 10.39
C THR A 99 -5.79 -24.22 10.31
N ARG A 100 -6.47 -23.83 10.09
CA ARG A 100 -7.55 -23.79 9.85
C ARG A 100 -8.41 -23.92 9.68
N LYS A 101 -8.54 -24.06 9.73
CA LYS A 101 -9.33 -23.96 9.75
C LYS A 101 -10.21 -23.74 9.55
N ARG A 102 -10.36 -24.09 9.50
CA ARG A 102 -11.22 -23.90 9.50
C ARG A 102 -11.92 -23.77 9.26
N GLN A 103 -11.92 -24.08 9.15
CA GLN A 103 -12.60 -23.98 9.18
C GLN A 103 -13.10 -23.90 8.99
#